data_603809ab20ea5c412fb53ce41a8f725b
#
_entry.id   603809ab20ea5c412fb53ce41a8f725b
#
_cell.length_a   1.000
_cell.length_b   1.000
_cell.length_c   1.000
_cell.angle_alpha   90.00
_cell.angle_beta   90.00
_cell.angle_gamma   90.00
#
_symmetry.space_group_name_H-M   'P 1'
#
loop_
_entity.id
_entity.type
_entity.pdbx_description
1 polymer ?
#
loop_
_entity_poly.entity_id
_entity_poly.type
_entity_poly.pdbx_seq_one_letter_code
_entity_poly.pdbx_strand_id
1 'polypeptide(L)'
;MAFCNSCGAVLPESTKFCNKCGAAVTGAPVAAAPPPSAPAPSPSSGSSSALKIILIVVGVIVLIGVLGVASITFFAYRIARHSSQRSERVKVETPFGTVESSKDPEQAAKDLGVDIYPGAEVQRNGSSSATFGNIKTVTAMFESNDPVDKVCSFYKEKFPGANVTTSDQDRCSLVASMPPNMVTINIEQRGGGSKFQITTVNKESTSDQ
;
A
#
# COMPACT_ATOMS: atom_id res chain seq x y z
N MET A 1 -24.98 4.06 47.00
CA MET A 1 -24.33 4.32 45.68
C MET A 1 -23.90 2.99 45.10
N ALA A 2 -24.38 2.65 43.92
CA ALA A 2 -24.03 1.41 43.22
C ALA A 2 -22.91 1.66 42.24
N PHE A 3 -22.03 0.67 42.01
CA PHE A 3 -20.93 0.76 41.06
C PHE A 3 -21.15 -0.28 39.94
N CYS A 4 -20.78 0.06 38.76
CA CYS A 4 -20.83 -0.87 37.63
C CYS A 4 -19.73 -1.94 37.73
N ASN A 5 -20.11 -3.22 37.77
CA ASN A 5 -19.17 -4.35 37.90
C ASN A 5 -18.23 -4.51 36.71
N SER A 6 -18.57 -3.92 35.56
CA SER A 6 -17.75 -4.01 34.34
C SER A 6 -16.72 -2.89 34.16
N CYS A 7 -17.02 -1.65 34.64
CA CYS A 7 -16.14 -0.50 34.38
C CYS A 7 -15.89 0.39 35.64
N GLY A 8 -16.45 0.03 36.82
CA GLY A 8 -16.24 0.76 38.08
C GLY A 8 -16.91 2.13 38.17
N ALA A 9 -17.71 2.55 37.19
CA ALA A 9 -18.38 3.84 37.22
C ALA A 9 -19.51 3.87 38.26
N VAL A 10 -19.67 4.99 38.95
CA VAL A 10 -20.79 5.23 39.86
C VAL A 10 -22.09 5.29 39.09
N LEU A 11 -23.09 4.53 39.51
CA LEU A 11 -24.40 4.46 38.90
C LEU A 11 -25.45 5.18 39.74
N PRO A 12 -26.32 6.00 39.15
CA PRO A 12 -27.50 6.51 39.81
C PRO A 12 -28.47 5.36 40.12
N GLU A 13 -29.16 5.49 41.24
CA GLU A 13 -30.14 4.50 41.66
C GLU A 13 -31.26 4.37 40.62
N SER A 14 -31.59 3.13 40.21
CA SER A 14 -32.62 2.77 39.25
C SER A 14 -32.22 2.68 37.77
N THR A 15 -30.96 2.69 37.42
CA THR A 15 -30.54 2.48 36.04
C THR A 15 -30.41 1.01 35.69
N LYS A 16 -31.02 0.59 34.58
CA LYS A 16 -30.95 -0.79 34.07
C LYS A 16 -29.67 -1.07 33.25
N PHE A 17 -29.01 -0.05 32.80
CA PHE A 17 -27.78 -0.13 32.00
C PHE A 17 -26.79 0.95 32.43
N CYS A 18 -25.52 0.61 32.41
CA CYS A 18 -24.46 1.58 32.66
C CYS A 18 -24.33 2.55 31.48
N ASN A 19 -24.49 3.86 31.73
CA ASN A 19 -24.38 4.91 30.70
C ASN A 19 -22.93 5.14 30.22
N LYS A 20 -21.92 4.52 30.86
CA LYS A 20 -20.51 4.66 30.47
C LYS A 20 -19.99 3.49 29.65
N CYS A 21 -20.49 2.26 29.84
CA CYS A 21 -20.02 1.06 29.14
C CYS A 21 -21.15 0.20 28.53
N GLY A 22 -22.43 0.55 28.73
CA GLY A 22 -23.56 -0.17 28.18
C GLY A 22 -23.88 -1.51 28.85
N ALA A 23 -23.11 -1.93 29.90
CA ALA A 23 -23.36 -3.19 30.59
C ALA A 23 -24.67 -3.14 31.38
N ALA A 24 -25.46 -4.22 31.33
CA ALA A 24 -26.67 -4.35 32.14
C ALA A 24 -26.33 -4.42 33.63
N VAL A 25 -27.01 -3.60 34.43
CA VAL A 25 -26.87 -3.59 35.89
C VAL A 25 -27.97 -4.49 36.45
N THR A 26 -27.61 -5.72 36.78
CA THR A 26 -28.51 -6.64 37.50
C THR A 26 -28.61 -6.18 38.96
N GLY A 27 -29.74 -5.57 39.28
CA GLY A 27 -30.10 -5.25 40.67
C GLY A 27 -30.22 -6.49 41.54
N ALA A 28 -29.84 -6.35 42.79
CA ALA A 28 -29.78 -7.41 43.78
C ALA A 28 -31.07 -8.22 43.96
N PRO A 29 -30.94 -9.47 44.41
CA PRO A 29 -32.03 -10.42 44.42
C PRO A 29 -33.00 -10.10 45.58
N VAL A 30 -34.27 -9.97 45.26
CA VAL A 30 -35.35 -10.16 46.22
C VAL A 30 -35.57 -11.68 46.32
N ALA A 31 -35.34 -12.20 47.48
CA ALA A 31 -35.67 -13.59 47.82
C ALA A 31 -37.18 -13.82 47.66
N ALA A 32 -37.55 -14.58 46.63
CA ALA A 32 -38.89 -15.11 46.48
C ALA A 32 -38.81 -16.64 46.57
N ALA A 33 -39.75 -17.19 47.37
CA ALA A 33 -39.92 -18.60 47.67
C ALA A 33 -40.03 -19.49 46.44
N PRO A 34 -39.65 -20.79 46.52
CA PRO A 34 -39.65 -21.69 45.37
C PRO A 34 -41.05 -22.05 44.94
N PRO A 35 -41.40 -21.89 43.67
CA PRO A 35 -42.59 -22.50 43.10
C PRO A 35 -42.36 -24.01 42.87
N PRO A 36 -43.44 -24.84 42.86
CA PRO A 36 -43.35 -26.29 42.74
C PRO A 36 -42.77 -26.71 41.39
N SER A 37 -41.93 -27.72 41.44
CA SER A 37 -41.24 -28.31 40.31
C SER A 37 -42.23 -28.74 39.20
N ALA A 38 -42.13 -28.05 38.08
CA ALA A 38 -42.67 -28.53 36.83
C ALA A 38 -41.80 -29.69 36.26
N PRO A 39 -42.37 -30.71 35.64
CA PRO A 39 -41.60 -31.84 35.12
C PRO A 39 -40.64 -31.36 34.01
N ALA A 40 -39.39 -31.83 34.11
CA ALA A 40 -38.38 -31.60 33.11
C ALA A 40 -38.85 -32.01 31.70
N PRO A 41 -38.67 -31.18 30.69
CA PRO A 41 -38.91 -31.64 29.33
C PRO A 41 -37.85 -32.69 28.98
N SER A 42 -38.32 -33.87 28.65
CA SER A 42 -37.52 -34.97 28.13
C SER A 42 -36.74 -34.49 26.89
N PRO A 43 -35.45 -34.87 26.71
CA PRO A 43 -34.75 -34.56 25.49
C PRO A 43 -35.43 -35.25 24.31
N SER A 44 -36.08 -34.48 23.45
CA SER A 44 -36.59 -34.95 22.19
C SER A 44 -35.44 -35.42 21.31
N SER A 45 -35.29 -36.75 21.18
CA SER A 45 -34.43 -37.38 20.20
C SER A 45 -34.98 -37.14 18.80
N GLY A 46 -34.82 -35.94 18.30
CA GLY A 46 -35.22 -35.53 16.96
C GLY A 46 -34.08 -34.81 16.26
N SER A 47 -33.01 -35.51 15.89
CA SER A 47 -31.92 -34.80 15.30
C SER A 47 -31.17 -35.42 14.13
N SER A 48 -31.79 -36.34 13.40
CA SER A 48 -31.21 -36.70 12.10
C SER A 48 -31.30 -35.58 11.07
N SER A 49 -32.28 -34.68 11.20
CA SER A 49 -32.48 -33.55 10.27
C SER A 49 -31.57 -32.36 10.58
N ALA A 50 -31.36 -32.02 11.85
CA ALA A 50 -30.48 -30.93 12.24
C ALA A 50 -29.01 -31.24 11.89
N LEU A 51 -28.57 -32.45 12.10
CA LEU A 51 -27.22 -32.91 11.75
C LEU A 51 -27.01 -32.89 10.24
N LYS A 52 -28.00 -33.26 9.45
CA LYS A 52 -27.97 -33.16 7.97
C LYS A 52 -27.89 -31.71 7.50
N ILE A 53 -28.63 -30.80 8.11
CA ILE A 53 -28.59 -29.36 7.78
C ILE A 53 -27.22 -28.78 8.11
N ILE A 54 -26.66 -29.10 9.27
CA ILE A 54 -25.31 -28.65 9.65
C ILE A 54 -24.27 -29.17 8.68
N LEU A 55 -24.32 -30.44 8.30
CA LEU A 55 -23.39 -31.02 7.32
C LEU A 55 -23.51 -30.35 5.94
N ILE A 56 -24.73 -30.04 5.50
CA ILE A 56 -24.98 -29.35 4.23
C ILE A 56 -24.38 -27.92 4.30
N VAL A 57 -24.62 -27.17 5.37
CA VAL A 57 -24.12 -25.82 5.53
C VAL A 57 -22.58 -25.81 5.57
N VAL A 58 -21.97 -26.72 6.34
CA VAL A 58 -20.50 -26.86 6.37
C VAL A 58 -19.97 -27.26 5.00
N GLY A 59 -20.62 -28.19 4.31
CA GLY A 59 -20.24 -28.60 2.96
C GLY A 59 -20.29 -27.44 1.96
N VAL A 60 -21.31 -26.59 2.02
CA VAL A 60 -21.44 -25.40 1.15
C VAL A 60 -20.33 -24.38 1.47
N ILE A 61 -20.04 -24.14 2.74
CA ILE A 61 -18.95 -23.21 3.14
C ILE A 61 -17.60 -23.70 2.64
N VAL A 62 -17.32 -25.00 2.81
CA VAL A 62 -16.08 -25.61 2.32
C VAL A 62 -15.99 -25.52 0.79
N LEU A 63 -17.10 -25.80 0.09
CA LEU A 63 -17.16 -25.72 -1.37
C LEU A 63 -16.89 -24.30 -1.87
N ILE A 64 -17.51 -23.28 -1.25
CA ILE A 64 -17.27 -21.87 -1.57
C ILE A 64 -15.81 -21.50 -1.28
N GLY A 65 -15.25 -21.96 -0.16
CA GLY A 65 -13.85 -21.76 0.19
C GLY A 65 -12.89 -22.34 -0.84
N VAL A 66 -13.11 -23.57 -1.24
CA VAL A 66 -12.28 -24.27 -2.25
C VAL A 66 -12.40 -23.59 -3.63
N LEU A 67 -13.61 -23.22 -4.04
CA LEU A 67 -13.83 -22.51 -5.30
C LEU A 67 -13.20 -21.10 -5.27
N GLY A 68 -13.26 -20.41 -4.13
CA GLY A 68 -12.62 -19.11 -3.93
C GLY A 68 -11.10 -19.22 -4.06
N VAL A 69 -10.47 -20.17 -3.38
CA VAL A 69 -9.01 -20.39 -3.48
C VAL A 69 -8.62 -20.83 -4.89
N ALA A 70 -9.38 -21.73 -5.52
CA ALA A 70 -9.11 -22.17 -6.89
C ALA A 70 -9.23 -21.01 -7.90
N SER A 71 -10.19 -20.10 -7.70
CA SER A 71 -10.36 -18.92 -8.56
C SER A 71 -9.17 -17.96 -8.41
N ILE A 72 -8.73 -17.69 -7.18
CA ILE A 72 -7.59 -16.82 -6.91
C ILE A 72 -6.31 -17.42 -7.50
N THR A 73 -6.06 -18.71 -7.30
CA THR A 73 -4.87 -19.39 -7.84
C THR A 73 -4.90 -19.46 -9.37
N PHE A 74 -6.05 -19.71 -9.97
CA PHE A 74 -6.21 -19.69 -11.42
C PHE A 74 -5.98 -18.29 -12.02
N PHE A 75 -6.52 -17.27 -11.37
CA PHE A 75 -6.32 -15.87 -11.80
C PHE A 75 -4.85 -15.45 -11.63
N ALA A 76 -4.24 -15.76 -10.50
CA ALA A 76 -2.81 -15.51 -10.26
C ALA A 76 -1.92 -16.26 -11.26
N TYR A 77 -2.23 -17.53 -11.56
CA TYR A 77 -1.51 -18.31 -12.56
C TYR A 77 -1.68 -17.76 -13.99
N ARG A 78 -2.87 -17.30 -14.32
CA ARG A 78 -3.13 -16.68 -15.63
C ARG A 78 -2.40 -15.34 -15.77
N ILE A 79 -2.40 -14.52 -14.72
CA ILE A 79 -1.62 -13.27 -14.68
C ILE A 79 -0.12 -13.58 -14.79
N ALA A 80 0.39 -14.53 -14.02
CA ALA A 80 1.80 -14.93 -14.05
C ALA A 80 2.23 -15.48 -15.42
N ARG A 81 1.39 -16.24 -16.11
CA ARG A 81 1.69 -16.71 -17.49
C ARG A 81 1.67 -15.57 -18.52
N HIS A 82 0.77 -14.59 -18.36
CA HIS A 82 0.75 -13.45 -19.27
C HIS A 82 1.87 -12.45 -18.98
N SER A 83 2.35 -12.37 -17.74
CA SER A 83 3.46 -11.49 -17.39
C SER A 83 4.83 -12.05 -17.75
N SER A 84 4.99 -13.37 -17.88
CA SER A 84 6.27 -13.97 -18.27
C SER A 84 6.59 -13.87 -19.77
N GLN A 85 5.65 -13.48 -20.61
CA GLN A 85 5.86 -13.36 -22.06
C GLN A 85 5.73 -11.94 -22.61
N ARG A 86 5.41 -10.95 -21.76
CA ARG A 86 5.34 -9.55 -22.20
C ARG A 86 6.31 -8.72 -21.39
N SER A 87 7.58 -8.89 -21.73
CA SER A 87 8.67 -7.90 -21.69
C SER A 87 8.33 -6.55 -21.07
N GLU A 88 9.02 -6.24 -19.97
CA GLU A 88 9.72 -4.99 -19.69
C GLU A 88 8.93 -3.69 -19.64
N ARG A 89 7.75 -3.58 -20.20
CA ARG A 89 6.98 -2.34 -20.21
C ARG A 89 5.53 -2.58 -19.78
N VAL A 90 5.16 -2.05 -18.61
CA VAL A 90 3.77 -2.06 -18.13
C VAL A 90 3.20 -0.68 -18.42
N LYS A 91 2.23 -0.60 -19.32
CA LYS A 91 1.49 0.62 -19.65
C LYS A 91 0.08 0.52 -19.09
N VAL A 92 -0.29 1.47 -18.25
CA VAL A 92 -1.63 1.60 -17.68
C VAL A 92 -2.24 2.90 -18.18
N GLU A 93 -3.27 2.80 -18.98
CA GLU A 93 -4.03 3.96 -19.44
C GLU A 93 -5.21 4.20 -18.50
N THR A 94 -5.35 5.41 -18.03
CA THR A 94 -6.47 5.85 -17.21
C THR A 94 -7.19 7.00 -17.91
N PRO A 95 -8.45 7.31 -17.58
CA PRO A 95 -9.17 8.46 -18.16
C PRO A 95 -8.48 9.81 -17.93
N PHE A 96 -7.53 9.87 -17.00
CA PHE A 96 -6.83 11.09 -16.59
C PHE A 96 -5.38 11.16 -17.06
N GLY A 97 -4.83 10.06 -17.59
CA GLY A 97 -3.45 10.01 -18.03
C GLY A 97 -2.92 8.59 -18.19
N THR A 98 -1.68 8.49 -18.64
CA THR A 98 -0.99 7.23 -18.89
C THR A 98 0.17 7.07 -17.90
N VAL A 99 0.31 5.89 -17.32
CA VAL A 99 1.46 5.51 -16.49
C VAL A 99 2.18 4.35 -17.17
N GLU A 100 3.47 4.53 -17.40
CA GLU A 100 4.36 3.51 -17.98
C GLU A 100 5.48 3.19 -16.99
N SER A 101 5.79 1.91 -16.83
CA SER A 101 6.95 1.44 -16.08
C SER A 101 7.85 0.65 -17.02
N SER A 102 9.12 0.99 -17.06
CA SER A 102 10.14 0.32 -17.86
C SER A 102 11.25 -0.23 -16.95
N LYS A 103 11.83 -1.33 -17.36
CA LYS A 103 13.02 -1.93 -16.73
C LYS A 103 14.29 -1.67 -17.55
N ASP A 104 14.14 -1.05 -18.70
CA ASP A 104 15.24 -0.77 -19.61
C ASP A 104 15.99 0.50 -19.19
N PRO A 105 17.27 0.41 -18.80
CA PRO A 105 18.07 1.56 -18.40
C PRO A 105 18.29 2.59 -19.50
N GLU A 106 18.47 2.15 -20.74
CA GLU A 106 18.68 3.08 -21.84
C GLU A 106 17.40 3.87 -22.15
N GLN A 107 16.25 3.24 -22.04
CA GLN A 107 14.98 3.91 -22.20
C GLN A 107 14.72 4.90 -21.07
N ALA A 108 15.02 4.51 -19.84
CA ALA A 108 14.90 5.40 -18.68
C ALA A 108 15.77 6.66 -18.85
N ALA A 109 16.99 6.51 -19.36
CA ALA A 109 17.89 7.63 -19.63
C ALA A 109 17.31 8.58 -20.68
N LYS A 110 16.79 8.03 -21.79
CA LYS A 110 16.15 8.81 -22.86
C LYS A 110 14.91 9.55 -22.36
N ASP A 111 14.09 8.86 -21.58
CA ASP A 111 12.85 9.41 -21.03
C ASP A 111 13.10 10.50 -20.00
N LEU A 112 14.18 10.40 -19.21
CA LEU A 112 14.61 11.43 -18.26
C LEU A 112 15.11 12.69 -18.96
N GLY A 113 15.74 12.56 -20.13
CA GLY A 113 16.38 13.69 -20.82
C GLY A 113 17.55 14.31 -20.05
N VAL A 114 18.17 13.54 -19.15
CA VAL A 114 19.30 13.95 -18.31
C VAL A 114 20.40 12.89 -18.40
N ASP A 115 21.66 13.34 -18.41
CA ASP A 115 22.80 12.43 -18.37
C ASP A 115 22.80 11.62 -17.08
N ILE A 116 22.97 10.32 -17.19
CA ILE A 116 23.12 9.41 -16.06
C ILE A 116 24.57 9.39 -15.62
N TYR A 117 24.80 9.32 -14.31
CA TYR A 117 26.13 9.17 -13.74
C TYR A 117 26.86 7.96 -14.35
N PRO A 118 28.12 8.13 -14.83
CA PRO A 118 28.87 7.04 -15.45
C PRO A 118 29.03 5.85 -14.52
N GLY A 119 28.73 4.63 -15.02
CA GLY A 119 28.82 3.41 -14.22
C GLY A 119 27.67 3.18 -13.25
N ALA A 120 26.63 3.99 -13.27
CA ALA A 120 25.43 3.73 -12.51
C ALA A 120 24.52 2.69 -13.20
N GLU A 121 23.94 1.83 -12.40
CA GLU A 121 23.00 0.80 -12.84
C GLU A 121 21.57 1.17 -12.44
N VAL A 122 20.62 0.96 -13.34
CA VAL A 122 19.19 1.15 -13.04
C VAL A 122 18.70 0.02 -12.14
N GLN A 123 18.03 0.37 -11.05
CA GLN A 123 17.38 -0.63 -10.20
C GLN A 123 16.28 -1.40 -10.94
N ARG A 124 16.10 -2.68 -10.62
CA ARG A 124 14.95 -3.45 -11.11
C ARG A 124 13.65 -2.73 -10.76
N ASN A 125 12.80 -2.51 -11.75
CA ASN A 125 11.57 -1.69 -11.65
C ASN A 125 11.84 -0.23 -11.23
N GLY A 126 13.04 0.28 -11.45
CA GLY A 126 13.48 1.59 -10.99
C GLY A 126 13.06 2.74 -11.88
N SER A 127 12.39 2.53 -13.02
CA SER A 127 11.90 3.65 -13.85
C SER A 127 10.39 3.61 -14.03
N SER A 128 9.78 4.77 -13.95
CA SER A 128 8.36 4.99 -14.24
C SER A 128 8.16 6.34 -14.90
N SER A 129 7.22 6.41 -15.81
CA SER A 129 6.75 7.67 -16.39
C SER A 129 5.24 7.80 -16.22
N ALA A 130 4.79 9.00 -15.93
CA ALA A 130 3.38 9.33 -15.83
C ALA A 130 3.11 10.59 -16.64
N THR A 131 2.09 10.57 -17.47
CA THR A 131 1.65 11.72 -18.27
C THR A 131 0.23 12.08 -17.86
N PHE A 132 0.04 13.32 -17.43
CA PHE A 132 -1.25 13.91 -17.08
C PHE A 132 -1.44 15.21 -17.85
N GLY A 133 -2.37 15.20 -18.81
CA GLY A 133 -2.53 16.36 -19.70
C GLY A 133 -1.23 16.62 -20.48
N ASN A 134 -0.68 17.83 -20.34
CA ASN A 134 0.55 18.26 -20.97
C ASN A 134 1.79 18.17 -20.05
N ILE A 135 1.68 17.49 -18.91
CA ILE A 135 2.79 17.30 -17.96
C ILE A 135 3.22 15.85 -18.00
N LYS A 136 4.49 15.62 -18.34
CA LYS A 136 5.14 14.32 -18.27
C LYS A 136 6.12 14.31 -17.10
N THR A 137 5.93 13.40 -16.17
CA THR A 137 6.86 13.15 -15.06
C THR A 137 7.54 11.81 -15.29
N VAL A 138 8.85 11.80 -15.26
CA VAL A 138 9.66 10.59 -15.35
C VAL A 138 10.51 10.48 -14.09
N THR A 139 10.52 9.30 -13.49
CA THR A 139 11.33 9.00 -12.32
C THR A 139 12.13 7.74 -12.58
N ALA A 140 13.42 7.75 -12.27
CA ALA A 140 14.24 6.56 -12.31
C ALA A 140 15.19 6.48 -11.08
N MET A 141 15.43 5.26 -10.62
CA MET A 141 16.30 4.95 -9.50
C MET A 141 17.55 4.22 -9.98
N PHE A 142 18.68 4.68 -9.49
CA PHE A 142 20.01 4.19 -9.85
C PHE A 142 20.79 3.80 -8.62
N GLU A 143 21.75 2.91 -8.81
CA GLU A 143 22.77 2.56 -7.82
C GLU A 143 24.17 2.75 -8.46
N SER A 144 25.11 3.22 -7.65
CA SER A 144 26.52 3.37 -8.02
C SER A 144 27.41 2.87 -6.89
N ASN A 145 28.57 2.34 -7.24
CA ASN A 145 29.61 1.97 -6.27
C ASN A 145 30.38 3.19 -5.75
N ASP A 146 30.17 4.35 -6.34
CA ASP A 146 30.81 5.59 -5.91
C ASP A 146 30.07 6.24 -4.75
N PRO A 147 30.79 6.94 -3.85
CA PRO A 147 30.19 7.62 -2.71
C PRO A 147 29.33 8.82 -3.14
N VAL A 148 28.44 9.25 -2.23
CA VAL A 148 27.48 10.35 -2.44
C VAL A 148 28.14 11.62 -2.97
N ASP A 149 29.31 11.99 -2.44
CA ASP A 149 30.01 13.22 -2.81
C ASP A 149 30.42 13.25 -4.29
N LYS A 150 30.87 12.13 -4.84
CA LYS A 150 31.26 12.06 -6.25
C LYS A 150 30.05 12.21 -7.16
N VAL A 151 28.97 11.49 -6.86
CA VAL A 151 27.73 11.56 -7.64
C VAL A 151 27.11 12.95 -7.54
N CYS A 152 27.11 13.53 -6.33
CA CYS A 152 26.61 14.88 -6.09
C CYS A 152 27.42 15.94 -6.87
N SER A 153 28.75 15.84 -6.87
CA SER A 153 29.63 16.75 -7.62
C SER A 153 29.38 16.69 -9.12
N PHE A 154 29.24 15.51 -9.67
CA PHE A 154 28.90 15.33 -11.08
C PHE A 154 27.61 16.09 -11.47
N TYR A 155 26.55 15.97 -10.69
CA TYR A 155 25.31 16.67 -10.98
C TYR A 155 25.37 18.16 -10.68
N LYS A 156 26.19 18.61 -9.73
CA LYS A 156 26.45 20.04 -9.51
C LYS A 156 27.13 20.68 -10.73
N GLU A 157 28.06 19.99 -11.37
CA GLU A 157 28.72 20.46 -12.59
C GLU A 157 27.74 20.49 -13.78
N LYS A 158 26.86 19.50 -13.88
CA LYS A 158 25.84 19.46 -14.95
C LYS A 158 24.75 20.53 -14.78
N PHE A 159 24.43 20.89 -13.55
CA PHE A 159 23.39 21.85 -13.20
C PHE A 159 23.92 22.99 -12.31
N PRO A 160 24.75 23.93 -12.85
CA PRO A 160 25.42 24.96 -12.04
C PRO A 160 24.45 25.95 -11.37
N GLY A 161 23.18 26.02 -11.85
CA GLY A 161 22.13 26.87 -11.26
C GLY A 161 21.19 26.14 -10.31
N ALA A 162 21.47 24.87 -9.95
CA ALA A 162 20.61 24.10 -9.09
C ALA A 162 20.71 24.51 -7.62
N ASN A 163 19.57 24.46 -6.93
CA ASN A 163 19.55 24.53 -5.46
C ASN A 163 20.05 23.20 -4.91
N VAL A 164 21.14 23.23 -4.16
CA VAL A 164 21.74 22.03 -3.57
C VAL A 164 21.57 22.07 -2.07
N THR A 165 20.99 21.03 -1.51
CA THR A 165 20.89 20.81 -0.06
C THR A 165 21.68 19.55 0.27
N THR A 166 22.70 19.68 1.09
CA THR A 166 23.48 18.55 1.61
C THR A 166 23.18 18.42 3.09
N SER A 167 22.71 17.26 3.52
CA SER A 167 22.49 16.93 4.92
C SER A 167 23.45 15.83 5.28
N ASP A 168 24.39 16.13 6.17
CA ASP A 168 25.49 15.26 6.56
C ASP A 168 26.16 14.61 5.32
N GLN A 169 27.25 13.95 5.43
CA GLN A 169 27.99 13.40 4.27
C GLN A 169 27.23 12.28 3.51
N ASP A 170 26.04 11.92 3.98
CA ASP A 170 25.26 10.77 3.54
C ASP A 170 24.13 11.10 2.55
N ARG A 171 23.81 12.38 2.36
CA ARG A 171 22.71 12.81 1.49
C ARG A 171 23.02 14.08 0.71
N CYS A 172 22.64 14.08 -0.55
CA CYS A 172 22.66 15.25 -1.41
C CYS A 172 21.34 15.33 -2.17
N SER A 173 20.64 16.44 -2.06
CA SER A 173 19.45 16.75 -2.83
C SER A 173 19.73 17.96 -3.72
N LEU A 174 19.40 17.84 -4.99
CA LEU A 174 19.65 18.84 -6.01
C LEU A 174 18.36 19.10 -6.77
N VAL A 175 17.96 20.36 -6.87
CA VAL A 175 16.79 20.80 -7.60
C VAL A 175 17.21 21.83 -8.64
N ALA A 176 17.12 21.48 -9.91
CA ALA A 176 17.40 22.37 -11.04
C ALA A 176 16.07 22.76 -11.70
N SER A 177 15.82 24.08 -11.77
CA SER A 177 14.68 24.64 -12.50
C SER A 177 15.15 25.11 -13.86
N MET A 178 14.67 24.47 -14.90
CA MET A 178 14.94 24.81 -16.31
C MET A 178 13.60 25.06 -17.02
N PRO A 179 12.97 26.24 -16.81
CA PRO A 179 11.64 26.45 -17.34
C PRO A 179 11.52 26.11 -18.85
N PRO A 180 10.49 25.35 -19.28
CA PRO A 180 9.31 24.89 -18.51
C PRO A 180 9.54 23.59 -17.72
N ASN A 181 10.73 23.07 -17.63
CA ASN A 181 11.09 21.78 -17.06
C ASN A 181 11.74 21.92 -15.67
N MET A 182 11.66 20.87 -14.88
CA MET A 182 12.30 20.77 -13.57
C MET A 182 12.96 19.41 -13.41
N VAL A 183 14.16 19.40 -12.82
CA VAL A 183 14.90 18.18 -12.49
C VAL A 183 15.15 18.15 -10.98
N THR A 184 14.83 17.04 -10.35
CA THR A 184 15.13 16.77 -8.94
C THR A 184 15.98 15.51 -8.85
N ILE A 185 17.10 15.59 -8.14
CA ILE A 185 18.02 14.47 -7.93
C ILE A 185 18.23 14.32 -6.44
N ASN A 186 17.87 13.16 -5.90
CA ASN A 186 18.09 12.81 -4.51
C ASN A 186 19.10 11.66 -4.45
N ILE A 187 20.20 11.87 -3.75
CA ILE A 187 21.30 10.93 -3.61
C ILE A 187 21.43 10.58 -2.13
N GLU A 188 21.51 9.32 -1.80
CA GLU A 188 21.68 8.82 -0.45
C GLU A 188 22.75 7.72 -0.41
N GLN A 189 23.43 7.60 0.71
CA GLN A 189 24.41 6.54 0.91
C GLN A 189 23.70 5.18 1.05
N ARG A 190 24.26 4.18 0.40
CA ARG A 190 23.81 2.79 0.53
C ARG A 190 24.99 1.82 0.51
N GLY A 191 25.26 1.19 1.64
CA GLY A 191 26.40 0.31 1.78
C GLY A 191 27.72 1.02 1.52
N GLY A 192 28.57 0.52 0.61
CA GLY A 192 29.83 1.15 0.21
C GLY A 192 29.72 2.17 -0.93
N GLY A 193 28.52 2.36 -1.49
CA GLY A 193 28.26 3.25 -2.63
C GLY A 193 27.08 4.19 -2.38
N SER A 194 26.42 4.60 -3.44
CA SER A 194 25.27 5.50 -3.40
C SER A 194 24.07 4.96 -4.17
N LYS A 195 22.88 5.32 -3.70
CA LYS A 195 21.63 5.17 -4.41
C LYS A 195 21.08 6.55 -4.71
N PHE A 196 20.57 6.75 -5.91
CA PHE A 196 20.01 8.03 -6.27
C PHE A 196 18.77 7.89 -7.15
N GLN A 197 17.88 8.86 -6.99
CA GLN A 197 16.66 8.99 -7.75
C GLN A 197 16.70 10.28 -8.54
N ILE A 198 16.44 10.18 -9.85
CA ILE A 198 16.26 11.33 -10.72
C ILE A 198 14.78 11.41 -11.08
N THR A 199 14.19 12.57 -10.88
CA THR A 199 12.82 12.88 -11.30
C THR A 199 12.85 14.10 -12.21
N THR A 200 12.31 13.97 -13.40
CA THR A 200 12.12 15.08 -14.34
C THR A 200 10.64 15.36 -14.52
N VAL A 201 10.30 16.63 -14.52
CA VAL A 201 8.95 17.12 -14.85
C VAL A 201 9.08 17.97 -16.11
N ASN A 202 8.48 17.50 -17.19
CA ASN A 202 8.51 18.17 -18.49
C ASN A 202 7.10 18.62 -18.84
N LYS A 203 6.95 19.90 -19.20
CA LYS A 203 5.71 20.42 -19.75
C LYS A 203 5.81 20.36 -21.26
N GLU A 204 5.03 19.48 -21.88
CA GLU A 204 4.89 19.48 -23.34
C GLU A 204 4.13 20.75 -23.74
N SER A 205 4.74 21.61 -24.54
CA SER A 205 4.04 22.70 -25.19
C SER A 205 3.04 22.07 -26.15
N THR A 206 1.76 22.32 -25.95
CA THR A 206 0.71 22.02 -26.93
C THR A 206 1.06 22.84 -28.16
N SER A 207 1.70 22.22 -29.15
CA SER A 207 1.78 22.79 -30.48
C SER A 207 0.36 22.71 -31.03
N ASP A 208 -0.30 23.87 -31.11
CA ASP A 208 -1.56 24.06 -31.81
C ASP A 208 -1.44 23.45 -33.21
N GLN A 209 -2.29 22.44 -33.47
CA GLN A 209 -2.66 22.04 -34.83
C GLN A 209 -3.92 22.78 -35.21
#